data_8bedbac43b5b2c77e9128c2e673874c4
#
_entry.id   8bedbac43b5b2c77e9128c2e673874c4
#
_cell.length_a   1.000
_cell.length_b   1.000
_cell.length_c   1.000
_cell.angle_alpha   90.00
_cell.angle_beta   90.00
_cell.angle_gamma   90.00
#
_symmetry.space_group_name_H-M   'P 1'
#
loop_
_entity.id
_entity.type
_entity.pdbx_description
1 polymer ?
#
loop_
_entity_poly.entity_id
_entity_poly.type
_entity_poly.pdbx_seq_one_letter_code
_entity_poly.pdbx_strand_id
1 'polypeptide(L)'
;MTQPNFMKLVNPEVGFLPMNIEYAASLNLPFVQKGALAEVKGVVVCGTAPSLVKASSLREIKRLQGLGYKIFAVKQAIRILPEYGIIPDFSVAMDPGEKQIKKTPLDPRVTYFVASSCHPRMFDYLIKGGANVVLFHSACGAA
;
A
#
# COMPACT_ATOMS: atom_id res chain seq x y z
N MET A 1 9.05 34.26 7.52
CA MET A 1 8.50 33.19 8.38
C MET A 1 8.08 32.02 7.49
N THR A 2 8.78 30.93 7.56
CA THR A 2 8.30 29.67 6.95
C THR A 2 7.11 29.19 7.76
N GLN A 3 5.95 29.07 7.13
CA GLN A 3 4.79 28.43 7.77
C GLN A 3 5.18 27.04 8.25
N PRO A 4 4.83 26.66 9.48
CA PRO A 4 5.08 25.32 9.95
C PRO A 4 4.42 24.32 8.98
N ASN A 5 5.19 23.39 8.48
CA ASN A 5 4.67 22.35 7.60
C ASN A 5 3.64 21.53 8.40
N PHE A 6 2.37 21.67 8.06
CA PHE A 6 1.26 21.01 8.74
C PHE A 6 1.49 19.49 8.84
N MET A 7 2.08 18.88 7.82
CA MET A 7 2.38 17.45 7.81
C MET A 7 3.38 17.05 8.90
N LYS A 8 4.34 17.91 9.26
CA LYS A 8 5.26 17.66 10.39
C LYS A 8 4.56 17.71 11.74
N LEU A 9 3.50 18.51 11.87
CA LEU A 9 2.71 18.59 13.11
C LEU A 9 1.85 17.33 13.30
N VAL A 10 1.37 16.74 12.21
CA VAL A 10 0.49 15.57 12.26
C VAL A 10 1.28 14.26 12.26
N ASN A 11 2.42 14.24 11.59
CA ASN A 11 3.29 13.07 11.51
C ASN A 11 4.77 13.49 11.61
N PRO A 12 5.41 13.28 12.76
CA PRO A 12 6.80 13.69 12.98
C PRO A 12 7.80 12.99 12.05
N GLU A 13 7.42 11.88 11.43
CA GLU A 13 8.28 11.12 10.53
C GLU A 13 8.38 11.72 9.13
N VAL A 14 7.58 12.72 8.81
CA VAL A 14 7.64 13.44 7.51
C VAL A 14 9.00 14.11 7.26
N GLY A 15 9.73 14.46 8.33
CA GLY A 15 11.07 15.02 8.21
C GLY A 15 12.10 14.10 7.57
N PHE A 16 11.86 12.80 7.52
CA PHE A 16 12.73 11.79 6.94
C PHE A 16 12.40 11.43 5.50
N LEU A 17 11.39 12.04 4.90
CA LEU A 17 10.91 11.70 3.54
C LEU A 17 12.01 11.76 2.47
N PRO A 18 12.90 12.78 2.41
CA PRO A 18 13.96 12.80 1.40
C PRO A 18 14.88 11.59 1.51
N MET A 19 15.28 11.20 2.72
CA MET A 19 16.13 10.03 2.95
C MET A 19 15.42 8.73 2.56
N ASN A 20 14.15 8.61 2.87
CA ASN A 20 13.34 7.46 2.50
C ASN A 20 13.25 7.33 0.98
N ILE A 21 13.03 8.43 0.28
CA ILE A 21 12.93 8.46 -1.19
C ILE A 21 14.26 8.06 -1.83
N GLU A 22 15.39 8.59 -1.34
CA GLU A 22 16.73 8.23 -1.82
C GLU A 22 17.01 6.74 -1.63
N TYR A 23 16.67 6.20 -0.47
CA TYR A 23 16.83 4.77 -0.20
C TYR A 23 15.99 3.93 -1.17
N ALA A 24 14.71 4.24 -1.31
CA ALA A 24 13.81 3.54 -2.23
C ALA A 24 14.34 3.55 -3.68
N ALA A 25 14.83 4.71 -4.13
CA ALA A 25 15.38 4.85 -5.47
C ALA A 25 16.64 3.98 -5.69
N SER A 26 17.43 3.76 -4.64
CA SER A 26 18.66 2.93 -4.71
C SER A 26 18.38 1.43 -4.90
N LEU A 27 17.16 0.97 -4.65
CA LEU A 27 16.81 -0.46 -4.64
C LEU A 27 16.52 -1.04 -6.04
N ASN A 28 16.46 -0.22 -7.08
CA ASN A 28 16.13 -0.63 -8.45
C ASN A 28 14.83 -1.48 -8.57
N LEU A 29 13.83 -1.15 -7.77
CA LEU A 29 12.54 -1.84 -7.81
C LEU A 29 11.74 -1.46 -9.06
N PRO A 30 10.88 -2.37 -9.55
CA PRO A 30 9.94 -2.02 -10.62
C PRO A 30 9.08 -0.83 -10.19
N PHE A 31 8.84 0.07 -11.13
CA PHE A 31 8.02 1.27 -10.92
C PHE A 31 6.66 1.10 -11.59
N VAL A 32 5.62 1.67 -10.98
CA VAL A 32 4.27 1.65 -11.57
C VAL A 32 4.31 2.32 -12.96
N GLN A 33 3.88 1.60 -13.96
CA GLN A 33 3.79 2.07 -15.34
C GLN A 33 2.39 2.56 -15.66
N LYS A 34 2.30 3.65 -16.44
CA LYS A 34 1.02 4.11 -16.96
C LYS A 34 0.38 2.99 -17.80
N GLY A 35 -0.88 2.69 -17.53
CA GLY A 35 -1.62 1.68 -18.27
C GLY A 35 -1.38 0.24 -17.82
N ALA A 36 -0.60 0.00 -16.75
CA ALA A 36 -0.33 -1.36 -16.25
C ALA A 36 -1.59 -2.18 -15.92
N LEU A 37 -2.70 -1.52 -15.62
CA LEU A 37 -3.99 -2.13 -15.31
C LEU A 37 -5.06 -1.81 -16.38
N ALA A 38 -4.67 -1.40 -17.58
CA ALA A 38 -5.61 -0.98 -18.62
C ALA A 38 -6.59 -2.09 -19.05
N GLU A 39 -6.20 -3.36 -18.94
CA GLU A 39 -7.01 -4.51 -19.35
C GLU A 39 -7.88 -5.11 -18.24
N VAL A 40 -7.79 -4.60 -17.01
CA VAL A 40 -8.66 -5.08 -15.93
C VAL A 40 -10.06 -4.47 -16.04
N LYS A 41 -11.09 -5.24 -15.68
CA LYS A 41 -12.49 -4.78 -15.70
C LYS A 41 -12.75 -3.60 -14.78
N GLY A 42 -12.05 -3.58 -13.66
CA GLY A 42 -12.18 -2.53 -12.66
C GLY A 42 -11.38 -2.86 -11.41
N VAL A 43 -11.42 -1.96 -10.47
CA VAL A 43 -10.68 -2.03 -9.23
C VAL A 43 -11.63 -1.84 -8.06
N VAL A 44 -11.49 -2.65 -7.03
CA VAL A 44 -12.19 -2.50 -5.74
C VAL A 44 -11.16 -2.09 -4.70
N VAL A 45 -11.33 -0.91 -4.13
CA VAL A 45 -10.45 -0.42 -3.07
C VAL A 45 -11.07 -0.69 -1.72
N CYS A 46 -10.41 -1.47 -0.89
CA CYS A 46 -10.86 -1.87 0.44
C CYS A 46 -10.06 -1.14 1.51
N GLY A 47 -10.72 -0.26 2.25
CA GLY A 47 -10.18 0.37 3.45
C GLY A 47 -10.51 -0.41 4.72
N THR A 48 -10.25 0.19 5.89
CA THR A 48 -10.42 -0.46 7.20
C THR A 48 -11.68 -0.02 7.96
N ALA A 49 -12.66 0.54 7.26
CA ALA A 49 -13.92 0.92 7.87
C ALA A 49 -14.71 -0.31 8.36
N PRO A 50 -15.52 -0.21 9.43
CA PRO A 50 -16.33 -1.33 9.92
C PRO A 50 -17.25 -1.95 8.88
N SER A 51 -17.64 -1.19 7.86
CA SER A 51 -18.44 -1.68 6.74
C SER A 51 -17.75 -2.75 5.90
N LEU A 52 -16.40 -2.83 5.95
CA LEU A 52 -15.66 -3.85 5.21
C LEU A 52 -16.08 -5.27 5.59
N VAL A 53 -16.29 -5.52 6.88
CA VAL A 53 -16.59 -6.86 7.40
C VAL A 53 -18.08 -7.20 7.42
N LYS A 54 -18.94 -6.34 6.90
CA LYS A 54 -20.35 -6.69 6.71
C LYS A 54 -20.49 -7.82 5.69
N ALA A 55 -21.38 -8.76 5.98
CA ALA A 55 -21.60 -9.92 5.11
C ALA A 55 -21.95 -9.52 3.67
N SER A 56 -22.72 -8.44 3.47
CA SER A 56 -23.05 -7.91 2.14
C SER A 56 -21.82 -7.37 1.40
N SER A 57 -20.93 -6.64 2.10
CA SER A 57 -19.71 -6.13 1.52
C SER A 57 -18.76 -7.27 1.11
N LEU A 58 -18.56 -8.22 1.98
CA LEU A 58 -17.68 -9.37 1.72
C LEU A 58 -18.19 -10.22 0.54
N ARG A 59 -19.50 -10.45 0.45
CA ARG A 59 -20.10 -11.15 -0.70
C ARG A 59 -19.85 -10.39 -2.00
N GLU A 60 -20.04 -9.08 -1.99
CA GLU A 60 -19.84 -8.25 -3.19
C GLU A 60 -18.39 -8.21 -3.62
N ILE A 61 -17.44 -8.08 -2.68
CA ILE A 61 -16.00 -8.12 -2.98
C ILE A 61 -15.64 -9.46 -3.63
N LYS A 62 -16.08 -10.58 -3.05
CA LYS A 62 -15.85 -11.92 -3.62
C LYS A 62 -16.45 -12.06 -5.02
N ARG A 63 -17.67 -11.56 -5.21
CA ARG A 63 -18.35 -11.60 -6.50
C ARG A 63 -17.57 -10.82 -7.56
N LEU A 64 -17.15 -9.62 -7.25
CA LEU A 64 -16.40 -8.76 -8.16
C LEU A 64 -15.02 -9.34 -8.48
N GLN A 65 -14.31 -9.87 -7.49
CA GLN A 65 -13.03 -10.54 -7.72
C GLN A 65 -13.20 -11.75 -8.66
N GLY A 66 -14.25 -12.55 -8.48
CA GLY A 66 -14.59 -13.66 -9.35
C GLY A 66 -14.91 -13.24 -10.78
N LEU A 67 -15.37 -12.02 -10.99
CA LEU A 67 -15.62 -11.43 -12.30
C LEU A 67 -14.39 -10.80 -12.97
N GLY A 68 -13.23 -10.84 -12.30
CA GLY A 68 -11.98 -10.31 -12.83
C GLY A 68 -11.65 -8.87 -12.38
N TYR A 69 -12.39 -8.34 -11.42
CA TYR A 69 -11.99 -7.08 -10.75
C TYR A 69 -10.78 -7.33 -9.85
N LYS A 70 -9.89 -6.35 -9.78
CA LYS A 70 -8.71 -6.39 -8.90
C LYS A 70 -9.01 -5.76 -7.55
N ILE A 71 -8.62 -6.43 -6.48
CA ILE A 71 -8.83 -5.99 -5.11
C ILE A 71 -7.57 -5.31 -4.59
N PHE A 72 -7.70 -4.03 -4.23
CA PHE A 72 -6.65 -3.25 -3.57
C PHE A 72 -6.96 -3.14 -2.08
N ALA A 73 -6.09 -3.68 -1.26
CA ALA A 73 -6.16 -3.53 0.19
C ALA A 73 -5.33 -2.32 0.63
N VAL A 74 -5.98 -1.37 1.28
CA VAL A 74 -5.34 -0.16 1.81
C VAL A 74 -5.21 -0.29 3.32
N LYS A 75 -4.07 0.11 3.87
CA LYS A 75 -3.76 0.03 5.31
C LYS A 75 -3.89 -1.42 5.81
N GLN A 76 -4.68 -1.62 6.85
CA GLN A 76 -4.84 -2.93 7.50
C GLN A 76 -5.84 -3.87 6.80
N ALA A 77 -6.47 -3.45 5.71
CA ALA A 77 -7.34 -4.33 4.94
C ALA A 77 -6.63 -5.59 4.46
N ILE A 78 -5.31 -5.52 4.23
CA ILE A 78 -4.45 -6.68 3.93
C ILE A 78 -4.45 -7.75 5.03
N ARG A 79 -4.73 -7.36 6.28
CA ARG A 79 -4.83 -8.30 7.40
C ARG A 79 -6.25 -8.85 7.56
N ILE A 80 -7.24 -8.01 7.28
CA ILE A 80 -8.65 -8.30 7.53
C ILE A 80 -9.22 -9.22 6.46
N LEU A 81 -9.03 -8.91 5.19
CA LEU A 81 -9.63 -9.64 4.08
C LEU A 81 -9.31 -11.13 4.06
N PRO A 82 -8.06 -11.58 4.30
CA PRO A 82 -7.74 -13.00 4.33
C PRO A 82 -8.47 -13.79 5.41
N GLU A 83 -8.79 -13.17 6.55
CA GLU A 83 -9.58 -13.82 7.60
C GLU A 83 -10.98 -14.22 7.13
N TYR A 84 -11.49 -13.56 6.07
CA TYR A 84 -12.77 -13.85 5.44
C TYR A 84 -12.64 -14.58 4.10
N GLY A 85 -11.46 -15.15 3.82
CA GLY A 85 -11.21 -15.92 2.61
C GLY A 85 -11.05 -15.07 1.33
N ILE A 86 -10.73 -13.79 1.47
CA ILE A 86 -10.46 -12.90 0.33
C ILE A 86 -8.97 -12.56 0.34
N ILE A 87 -8.25 -13.03 -0.68
CA ILE A 87 -6.85 -12.64 -0.88
C ILE A 87 -6.83 -11.45 -1.83
N PRO A 88 -6.41 -10.27 -1.38
CA PRO A 88 -6.32 -9.12 -2.26
C PRO A 88 -5.24 -9.34 -3.32
N ASP A 89 -5.44 -8.75 -4.49
CA ASP A 89 -4.44 -8.78 -5.55
C ASP A 89 -3.27 -7.84 -5.22
N PHE A 90 -3.59 -6.70 -4.61
CA PHE A 90 -2.63 -5.64 -4.28
C PHE A 90 -2.81 -5.13 -2.84
N SER A 91 -1.69 -4.79 -2.23
CA SER A 91 -1.64 -4.02 -0.98
C SER A 91 -0.94 -2.70 -1.23
N VAL A 92 -1.46 -1.62 -0.67
CA VAL A 92 -0.90 -0.27 -0.86
C VAL A 92 -0.38 0.26 0.46
N ALA A 93 0.89 0.63 0.50
CA ALA A 93 1.56 1.25 1.65
C ALA A 93 2.03 2.65 1.29
N MET A 94 1.62 3.66 2.06
CA MET A 94 1.96 5.07 1.83
C MET A 94 2.50 5.77 3.08
N ASP A 95 2.25 5.22 4.25
CA ASP A 95 2.64 5.82 5.52
C ASP A 95 4.15 5.66 5.75
N PRO A 96 4.90 6.75 6.02
CA PRO A 96 6.34 6.69 6.27
C PRO A 96 6.71 6.08 7.62
N GLY A 97 5.73 5.79 8.47
CA GLY A 97 5.97 5.29 9.83
C GLY A 97 6.49 3.86 9.88
N GLU A 98 7.55 3.64 10.65
CA GLU A 98 8.12 2.30 10.86
C GLU A 98 7.10 1.31 11.46
N LYS A 99 6.15 1.80 12.25
CA LYS A 99 5.10 0.98 12.88
C LYS A 99 4.21 0.25 11.87
N GLN A 100 4.17 0.69 10.62
CA GLN A 100 3.38 0.04 9.57
C GLN A 100 3.92 -1.35 9.21
N ILE A 101 5.20 -1.61 9.43
CA ILE A 101 5.81 -2.91 9.15
C ILE A 101 5.09 -4.03 9.90
N LYS A 102 4.84 -3.84 11.20
CA LYS A 102 4.15 -4.82 12.05
C LYS A 102 2.70 -5.07 11.63
N LYS A 103 2.12 -4.15 10.86
CA LYS A 103 0.73 -4.21 10.39
C LYS A 103 0.60 -4.75 8.97
N THR A 104 1.72 -5.04 8.32
CA THR A 104 1.76 -5.49 6.92
C THR A 104 2.21 -6.95 6.88
N PRO A 105 1.28 -7.91 6.80
CA PRO A 105 1.63 -9.31 6.67
C PRO A 105 2.23 -9.59 5.29
N LEU A 106 3.12 -10.57 5.22
CA LEU A 106 3.66 -11.08 3.97
C LEU A 106 2.75 -12.15 3.39
N ASP A 107 2.37 -12.00 2.14
CA ASP A 107 1.66 -13.01 1.37
C ASP A 107 2.24 -13.05 -0.06
N PRO A 108 2.78 -14.19 -0.51
CA PRO A 108 3.40 -14.29 -1.83
C PRO A 108 2.42 -14.12 -2.99
N ARG A 109 1.12 -14.18 -2.73
CA ARG A 109 0.06 -13.99 -3.72
C ARG A 109 -0.28 -12.52 -3.96
N VAL A 110 0.22 -11.62 -3.10
CA VAL A 110 -0.08 -10.20 -3.12
C VAL A 110 1.07 -9.42 -3.72
N THR A 111 0.77 -8.48 -4.60
CA THR A 111 1.73 -7.47 -5.05
C THR A 111 1.62 -6.23 -4.17
N TYR A 112 2.75 -5.78 -3.64
CA TYR A 112 2.82 -4.64 -2.72
C TYR A 112 3.21 -3.39 -3.47
N PHE A 113 2.28 -2.45 -3.60
CA PHE A 113 2.56 -1.09 -4.05
C PHE A 113 3.03 -0.26 -2.87
N VAL A 114 4.28 0.16 -2.91
CA VAL A 114 4.92 0.86 -1.80
C VAL A 114 5.36 2.25 -2.25
N ALA A 115 4.90 3.28 -1.56
CA ALA A 115 5.34 4.64 -1.83
C ALA A 115 6.82 4.81 -1.51
N SER A 116 7.54 5.55 -2.34
CA SER A 116 8.96 5.87 -2.12
C SER A 116 9.22 6.58 -0.79
N SER A 117 8.20 7.21 -0.23
CA SER A 117 8.24 7.88 1.08
C SER A 117 8.16 6.94 2.28
N CYS A 118 7.87 5.65 2.08
CA CYS A 118 7.81 4.68 3.16
C CYS A 118 9.18 4.48 3.84
N HIS A 119 9.13 4.05 5.10
CA HIS A 119 10.34 3.81 5.88
C HIS A 119 11.24 2.76 5.21
N PRO A 120 12.58 2.94 5.16
CA PRO A 120 13.51 1.99 4.55
C PRO A 120 13.33 0.55 5.01
N ARG A 121 13.08 0.34 6.29
CA ARG A 121 12.83 -1.00 6.86
C ARG A 121 11.59 -1.70 6.29
N MET A 122 10.61 -0.96 5.77
CA MET A 122 9.46 -1.57 5.08
C MET A 122 9.93 -2.28 3.82
N PHE A 123 10.78 -1.65 3.03
CA PHE A 123 11.37 -2.26 1.83
C PHE A 123 12.22 -3.48 2.19
N ASP A 124 13.10 -3.35 3.18
CA ASP A 124 13.94 -4.46 3.65
C ASP A 124 13.10 -5.66 4.08
N TYR A 125 12.06 -5.41 4.85
CA TYR A 125 11.13 -6.43 5.34
C TYR A 125 10.43 -7.16 4.18
N LEU A 126 9.87 -6.41 3.24
CA LEU A 126 9.17 -6.99 2.09
C LEU A 126 10.10 -7.75 1.16
N ILE A 127 11.27 -7.18 0.85
CA ILE A 127 12.27 -7.79 -0.05
C ILE A 127 12.84 -9.07 0.57
N LYS A 128 13.23 -9.04 1.84
CA LYS A 128 13.72 -10.23 2.57
C LYS A 128 12.67 -11.33 2.66
N GLY A 129 11.39 -10.93 2.76
CA GLY A 129 10.26 -11.85 2.76
C GLY A 129 9.90 -12.42 1.39
N GLY A 130 10.59 -12.04 0.33
CA GLY A 130 10.32 -12.49 -1.04
C GLY A 130 9.04 -11.90 -1.63
N ALA A 131 8.57 -10.79 -1.12
CA ALA A 131 7.37 -10.13 -1.61
C ALA A 131 7.60 -9.50 -3.00
N ASN A 132 6.56 -9.49 -3.82
CA ASN A 132 6.56 -8.76 -5.08
C ASN A 132 6.26 -7.28 -4.78
N VAL A 133 7.26 -6.42 -4.94
CA VAL A 133 7.20 -5.00 -4.60
C VAL A 133 7.26 -4.14 -5.84
N VAL A 134 6.32 -3.21 -5.95
CA VAL A 134 6.27 -2.20 -7.02
C VAL A 134 6.29 -0.82 -6.39
N LEU A 135 7.19 0.04 -6.85
CA LEU A 135 7.39 1.37 -6.31
C LEU A 135 6.47 2.39 -6.99
N PHE A 136 6.00 3.36 -6.23
CA PHE A 136 5.36 4.56 -6.78
C PHE A 136 5.76 5.81 -5.98
N HIS A 137 5.65 6.98 -6.60
CA HIS A 137 5.79 8.25 -5.89
C HIS A 137 4.43 8.77 -5.47
N SER A 138 4.25 9.01 -4.19
CA SER A 138 3.13 9.83 -3.73
C SER A 138 3.49 11.29 -3.89
N ALA A 139 2.54 12.11 -4.35
CA ALA A 139 2.71 13.56 -4.42
C ALA A 139 2.68 14.14 -2.99
N CYS A 140 3.77 13.98 -2.27
CA CYS A 140 3.96 14.60 -0.97
C CYS A 140 4.48 16.01 -1.22
N GLY A 141 3.60 16.96 -1.52
CA GLY A 141 3.81 18.42 -1.43
C GLY A 141 5.22 18.97 -1.23
N ALA A 142 6.21 18.40 -1.87
CA ALA A 142 7.52 18.97 -1.97
C ALA A 142 7.49 19.96 -3.12
N ALA A 143 6.99 21.13 -2.79
CA ALA A 143 7.36 22.29 -3.57
C ALA A 143 8.75 22.71 -3.16
#